data_3562bc3433c81cb013a1bed7f254f70e
#
_entry.id   3562bc3433c81cb013a1bed7f254f70e
#
_cell.length_a   1.000
_cell.length_b   1.000
_cell.length_c   1.000
_cell.angle_alpha   90.00
_cell.angle_beta   90.00
_cell.angle_gamma   90.00
#
_symmetry.space_group_name_H-M   'P 1'
#
loop_
_entity.id
_entity.type
_entity.pdbx_description
1 polymer ?
#
loop_
_entity_poly.entity_id
_entity_poly.type
_entity_poly.pdbx_seq_one_letter_code
_entity_poly.pdbx_strand_id
1 'polypeptide(L)'
;MALLERILTSYSLVDVILILFLLAFAAKEVLQLKDFFHNRSRKRVDEENEEQQTSEKILEKISDLEDQFMALYDETTTSFESIKATLKEHQDTLDLLIQSDKDDIRADIVEKHHYFMAQGYIDDFSIDAIERRYGHYKQEGGNSYITDLMHDLRRLPKR
;
A
#
# COMPACT_ATOMS: atom_id res chain seq x y z
N MET A 1 -32.42 83.35 -9.64
CA MET A 1 -33.34 83.62 -10.76
C MET A 1 -32.66 84.43 -11.88
N ALA A 2 -31.94 85.50 -11.64
CA ALA A 2 -31.34 86.38 -12.69
C ALA A 2 -30.27 85.72 -13.60
N LEU A 3 -29.55 84.68 -13.19
CA LEU A 3 -28.57 83.95 -14.00
C LEU A 3 -29.20 82.99 -15.03
N LEU A 4 -30.27 82.34 -14.68
CA LEU A 4 -31.03 81.42 -15.55
C LEU A 4 -31.75 82.24 -16.64
N GLU A 5 -32.34 83.42 -16.33
CA GLU A 5 -32.95 84.26 -17.34
C GLU A 5 -31.93 84.80 -18.35
N ARG A 6 -30.72 85.17 -17.87
CA ARG A 6 -29.68 85.68 -18.76
C ARG A 6 -29.12 84.65 -19.70
N ILE A 7 -29.07 83.39 -19.30
CA ILE A 7 -28.66 82.30 -20.16
C ILE A 7 -29.74 81.98 -21.19
N LEU A 8 -31.02 82.02 -20.81
CA LEU A 8 -32.15 81.67 -21.71
C LEU A 8 -32.36 82.74 -22.81
N THR A 9 -31.97 84.05 -22.53
CA THR A 9 -32.11 85.08 -23.56
C THR A 9 -30.93 85.14 -24.53
N SER A 10 -29.77 84.51 -24.22
CA SER A 10 -28.56 84.53 -25.05
C SER A 10 -28.40 83.38 -26.04
N TYR A 11 -29.16 82.29 -25.88
CA TYR A 11 -29.10 81.06 -26.74
C TYR A 11 -30.37 80.90 -27.50
N SER A 12 -30.24 80.47 -28.80
CA SER A 12 -31.36 80.04 -29.59
C SER A 12 -32.00 78.83 -28.98
N LEU A 13 -33.33 78.66 -29.16
CA LEU A 13 -34.06 77.43 -28.71
C LEU A 13 -33.41 76.16 -29.22
N VAL A 14 -32.80 76.23 -30.40
CA VAL A 14 -32.05 75.12 -31.02
C VAL A 14 -30.77 74.79 -30.22
N ASP A 15 -30.05 75.83 -29.75
CA ASP A 15 -28.82 75.63 -28.95
C ASP A 15 -29.11 74.97 -27.59
N VAL A 16 -30.21 75.33 -26.94
CA VAL A 16 -30.66 74.71 -25.70
C VAL A 16 -31.00 73.24 -25.87
N ILE A 17 -31.72 72.89 -26.95
CA ILE A 17 -32.05 71.50 -27.28
C ILE A 17 -30.78 70.69 -27.57
N LEU A 18 -29.83 71.28 -28.29
CA LEU A 18 -28.56 70.63 -28.63
C LEU A 18 -27.69 70.38 -27.40
N ILE A 19 -27.64 71.31 -26.45
CA ILE A 19 -26.95 71.14 -25.18
C ILE A 19 -27.61 70.03 -24.34
N LEU A 20 -28.94 70.01 -24.25
CA LEU A 20 -29.64 68.94 -23.52
C LEU A 20 -29.41 67.59 -24.13
N PHE A 21 -29.38 67.47 -25.46
CA PHE A 21 -29.08 66.24 -26.18
C PHE A 21 -27.65 65.77 -25.90
N LEU A 22 -26.63 66.66 -25.92
CA LEU A 22 -25.27 66.33 -25.60
C LEU A 22 -25.11 65.90 -24.14
N LEU A 23 -25.82 66.53 -23.21
CA LEU A 23 -25.80 66.09 -21.79
C LEU A 23 -26.45 64.72 -21.62
N ALA A 24 -27.56 64.46 -22.30
CA ALA A 24 -28.21 63.15 -22.26
C ALA A 24 -27.31 62.06 -22.87
N PHE A 25 -26.62 62.35 -23.95
CA PHE A 25 -25.65 61.45 -24.58
C PHE A 25 -24.45 61.18 -23.65
N ALA A 26 -23.86 62.23 -23.08
CA ALA A 26 -22.76 62.07 -22.12
C ALA A 26 -23.16 61.26 -20.89
N ALA A 27 -24.36 61.47 -20.34
CA ALA A 27 -24.89 60.69 -19.23
C ALA A 27 -25.05 59.22 -19.60
N LYS A 28 -25.52 58.92 -20.79
CA LYS A 28 -25.64 57.53 -21.31
C LYS A 28 -24.27 56.84 -21.39
N GLU A 29 -23.27 57.54 -21.95
CA GLU A 29 -21.91 56.98 -22.06
C GLU A 29 -21.28 56.73 -20.67
N VAL A 30 -21.47 57.63 -19.71
CA VAL A 30 -20.98 57.43 -18.31
C VAL A 30 -21.67 56.23 -17.64
N LEU A 31 -22.96 56.05 -17.86
CA LEU A 31 -23.68 54.89 -17.34
C LEU A 31 -23.17 53.57 -17.94
N GLN A 32 -22.93 53.52 -19.25
CA GLN A 32 -22.39 52.33 -19.93
C GLN A 32 -20.98 52.02 -19.43
N LEU A 33 -20.14 53.01 -19.24
CA LEU A 33 -18.80 52.81 -18.65
C LEU A 33 -18.87 52.26 -17.21
N LYS A 34 -19.78 52.78 -16.40
CA LYS A 34 -20.01 52.27 -15.05
C LYS A 34 -20.42 50.80 -15.04
N ASP A 35 -21.36 50.43 -15.90
CA ASP A 35 -21.84 49.03 -16.01
C ASP A 35 -20.74 48.09 -16.55
N PHE A 36 -19.92 48.55 -17.48
CA PHE A 36 -18.74 47.81 -17.96
C PHE A 36 -17.72 47.54 -16.85
N PHE A 37 -17.36 48.53 -16.08
CA PHE A 37 -16.43 48.36 -14.97
C PHE A 37 -17.01 47.51 -13.84
N HIS A 38 -18.28 47.65 -13.54
CA HIS A 38 -18.96 46.83 -12.54
C HIS A 38 -19.03 45.34 -12.91
N ASN A 39 -19.37 45.04 -14.15
CA ASN A 39 -19.41 43.67 -14.66
C ASN A 39 -18.03 43.03 -14.73
N ARG A 40 -16.99 43.80 -15.07
CA ARG A 40 -15.61 43.31 -15.07
C ARG A 40 -15.08 43.01 -13.68
N SER A 41 -15.42 43.82 -12.68
CA SER A 41 -15.06 43.58 -11.28
C SER A 41 -15.76 42.35 -10.74
N ARG A 42 -17.05 42.16 -11.04
CA ARG A 42 -17.79 40.96 -10.61
C ARG A 42 -17.17 39.68 -11.17
N LYS A 43 -16.87 39.65 -12.47
CA LYS A 43 -16.23 38.46 -13.08
C LYS A 43 -14.93 38.09 -12.41
N ARG A 44 -14.07 39.04 -12.03
CA ARG A 44 -12.82 38.73 -11.34
C ARG A 44 -13.05 38.14 -9.95
N VAL A 45 -14.02 38.65 -9.20
CA VAL A 45 -14.36 38.17 -7.87
C VAL A 45 -14.95 36.76 -7.96
N ASP A 46 -15.77 36.49 -8.99
CA ASP A 46 -16.37 35.16 -9.22
C ASP A 46 -15.27 34.14 -9.61
N GLU A 47 -14.34 34.50 -10.48
CA GLU A 47 -13.19 33.68 -10.87
C GLU A 47 -12.27 33.38 -9.66
N GLU A 48 -11.93 34.37 -8.85
CA GLU A 48 -11.13 34.20 -7.62
C GLU A 48 -11.84 33.28 -6.60
N ASN A 49 -13.16 33.43 -6.45
CA ASN A 49 -13.95 32.56 -5.56
C ASN A 49 -14.02 31.11 -6.04
N GLU A 50 -14.16 30.89 -7.37
CA GLU A 50 -14.14 29.55 -7.96
C GLU A 50 -12.77 28.88 -7.80
N GLU A 51 -11.67 29.63 -7.98
CA GLU A 51 -10.32 29.12 -7.77
C GLU A 51 -10.08 28.77 -6.28
N GLN A 52 -10.53 29.63 -5.37
CA GLN A 52 -10.41 29.33 -3.92
C GLN A 52 -11.22 28.10 -3.52
N GLN A 53 -12.47 27.98 -3.95
CA GLN A 53 -13.30 26.81 -3.66
C GLN A 53 -12.71 25.51 -4.26
N THR A 54 -12.10 25.61 -5.43
CA THR A 54 -11.44 24.48 -6.06
C THR A 54 -10.20 24.06 -5.27
N SER A 55 -9.40 25.03 -4.82
CA SER A 55 -8.22 24.81 -4.01
C SER A 55 -8.58 24.17 -2.66
N GLU A 56 -9.63 24.67 -1.98
CA GLU A 56 -10.11 24.08 -0.71
C GLU A 56 -10.57 22.62 -0.89
N LYS A 57 -11.31 22.33 -1.96
CA LYS A 57 -11.74 20.94 -2.28
C LYS A 57 -10.56 20.00 -2.59
N ILE A 58 -9.52 20.52 -3.22
CA ILE A 58 -8.30 19.74 -3.48
C ILE A 58 -7.56 19.45 -2.16
N LEU A 59 -7.43 20.45 -1.28
CA LEU A 59 -6.80 20.26 0.02
C LEU A 59 -7.56 19.25 0.90
N GLU A 60 -8.89 19.31 0.92
CA GLU A 60 -9.74 18.34 1.62
C GLU A 60 -9.49 16.91 1.08
N LYS A 61 -9.48 16.73 -0.25
CA LYS A 61 -9.22 15.42 -0.85
C LYS A 61 -7.79 14.92 -0.59
N ILE A 62 -6.80 15.80 -0.52
CA ILE A 62 -5.44 15.43 -0.16
C ILE A 62 -5.41 14.92 1.27
N SER A 63 -6.05 15.62 2.21
CA SER A 63 -6.14 15.18 3.60
C SER A 63 -6.83 13.82 3.73
N ASP A 64 -7.94 13.60 3.04
CA ASP A 64 -8.64 12.30 3.03
C ASP A 64 -7.75 11.16 2.48
N LEU A 65 -6.98 11.45 1.43
CA LEU A 65 -6.04 10.48 0.87
C LEU A 65 -4.87 10.18 1.81
N GLU A 66 -4.36 11.17 2.53
CA GLU A 66 -3.32 10.98 3.54
C GLU A 66 -3.82 10.08 4.67
N ASP A 67 -5.04 10.30 5.16
CA ASP A 67 -5.65 9.47 6.20
C ASP A 67 -5.86 8.02 5.73
N GLN A 68 -6.36 7.83 4.50
CA GLN A 68 -6.51 6.49 3.90
C GLN A 68 -5.16 5.79 3.72
N PHE A 69 -4.14 6.53 3.29
CA PHE A 69 -2.80 5.99 3.12
C PHE A 69 -2.20 5.55 4.46
N MET A 70 -2.34 6.36 5.51
CA MET A 70 -1.87 6.00 6.86
C MET A 70 -2.58 4.77 7.39
N ALA A 71 -3.91 4.67 7.24
CA ALA A 71 -4.67 3.50 7.65
C ALA A 71 -4.23 2.22 6.91
N LEU A 72 -4.02 2.30 5.59
CA LEU A 72 -3.53 1.19 4.78
C LEU A 72 -2.10 0.78 5.16
N TYR A 73 -1.25 1.75 5.47
CA TYR A 73 0.11 1.50 5.92
C TYR A 73 0.14 0.75 7.25
N ASP A 74 -0.68 1.17 8.22
CA ASP A 74 -0.79 0.52 9.52
C ASP A 74 -1.36 -0.91 9.40
N GLU A 75 -2.40 -1.12 8.58
CA GLU A 75 -2.97 -2.44 8.30
C GLU A 75 -1.93 -3.37 7.65
N THR A 76 -1.21 -2.86 6.66
CA THR A 76 -0.17 -3.62 5.96
C THR A 76 0.96 -4.01 6.90
N THR A 77 1.41 -3.08 7.75
CA THR A 77 2.46 -3.31 8.73
C THR A 77 2.04 -4.37 9.76
N THR A 78 0.83 -4.26 10.28
CA THR A 78 0.25 -5.23 11.22
C THR A 78 0.14 -6.63 10.60
N SER A 79 -0.33 -6.71 9.36
CA SER A 79 -0.43 -7.96 8.61
C SER A 79 0.95 -8.60 8.38
N PHE A 80 1.94 -7.79 8.05
CA PHE A 80 3.31 -8.26 7.83
C PHE A 80 3.93 -8.84 9.12
N GLU A 81 3.77 -8.17 10.26
CA GLU A 81 4.25 -8.69 11.55
C GLU A 81 3.52 -9.98 11.96
N SER A 82 2.23 -10.08 11.68
CA SER A 82 1.45 -11.32 11.90
C SER A 82 1.97 -12.48 11.05
N ILE A 83 2.23 -12.25 9.75
CA ILE A 83 2.79 -13.27 8.86
C ILE A 83 4.17 -13.72 9.36
N LYS A 84 5.01 -12.79 9.76
CA LYS A 84 6.34 -13.08 10.30
C LYS A 84 6.29 -13.92 11.57
N ALA A 85 5.37 -13.61 12.49
CA ALA A 85 5.15 -14.41 13.70
C ALA A 85 4.70 -15.84 13.35
N THR A 86 3.75 -16.00 12.42
CA THR A 86 3.27 -17.31 11.96
C THR A 86 4.38 -18.12 11.28
N LEU A 87 5.20 -17.48 10.44
CA LEU A 87 6.34 -18.15 9.81
C LEU A 87 7.35 -18.66 10.82
N LYS A 88 7.61 -17.88 11.88
CA LYS A 88 8.50 -18.31 12.96
C LYS A 88 7.92 -19.50 13.72
N GLU A 89 6.65 -19.48 14.07
CA GLU A 89 5.96 -20.60 14.72
C GLU A 89 6.01 -21.87 13.88
N HIS A 90 5.79 -21.74 12.55
CA HIS A 90 5.92 -22.87 11.63
C HIS A 90 7.35 -23.41 11.60
N GLN A 91 8.37 -22.55 11.59
CA GLN A 91 9.76 -22.96 11.61
C GLN A 91 10.09 -23.74 12.89
N ASP A 92 9.71 -23.19 14.06
CA ASP A 92 9.92 -23.86 15.33
C ASP A 92 9.22 -25.23 15.38
N THR A 93 8.01 -25.34 14.80
CA THR A 93 7.28 -26.61 14.69
C THR A 93 7.98 -27.61 13.77
N LEU A 94 8.46 -27.16 12.60
CA LEU A 94 9.23 -28.01 11.69
C LEU A 94 10.51 -28.50 12.31
N ASP A 95 11.25 -27.68 13.05
CA ASP A 95 12.47 -28.06 13.73
C ASP A 95 12.19 -29.15 14.79
N LEU A 96 11.09 -29.03 15.54
CA LEU A 96 10.65 -30.07 16.48
C LEU A 96 10.27 -31.38 15.78
N LEU A 97 9.54 -31.31 14.66
CA LEU A 97 9.17 -32.51 13.90
C LEU A 97 10.41 -33.22 13.32
N ILE A 98 11.35 -32.47 12.74
CA ILE A 98 12.61 -33.02 12.22
C ILE A 98 13.39 -33.69 13.35
N GLN A 99 13.47 -33.05 14.52
CA GLN A 99 14.17 -33.65 15.65
C GLN A 99 13.49 -34.95 16.13
N SER A 100 12.15 -34.95 16.20
CA SER A 100 11.37 -36.14 16.57
C SER A 100 11.58 -37.29 15.58
N ASP A 101 11.51 -37.00 14.25
CA ASP A 101 11.73 -38.02 13.21
C ASP A 101 13.16 -38.61 13.28
N LYS A 102 14.18 -37.78 13.50
CA LYS A 102 15.56 -38.23 13.72
C LYS A 102 15.69 -39.17 14.91
N ASP A 103 15.02 -38.86 16.03
CA ASP A 103 15.07 -39.70 17.22
C ASP A 103 14.35 -41.02 16.98
N ASP A 104 13.24 -41.03 16.26
CA ASP A 104 12.50 -42.25 15.87
C ASP A 104 13.31 -43.11 14.90
N ILE A 105 13.92 -42.54 13.88
CA ILE A 105 14.79 -43.25 12.95
C ILE A 105 15.99 -43.85 13.67
N ARG A 106 16.60 -43.06 14.59
CA ARG A 106 17.72 -43.54 15.39
C ARG A 106 17.34 -44.72 16.24
N ALA A 107 16.22 -44.66 16.96
CA ALA A 107 15.72 -45.76 17.79
C ALA A 107 15.47 -47.02 16.98
N ASP A 108 14.81 -46.88 15.81
CA ASP A 108 14.54 -47.99 14.90
C ASP A 108 15.83 -48.66 14.37
N ILE A 109 16.81 -47.87 13.96
CA ILE A 109 18.10 -48.42 13.47
C ILE A 109 18.85 -49.12 14.58
N VAL A 110 18.86 -48.56 15.80
CA VAL A 110 19.49 -49.21 16.95
C VAL A 110 18.83 -50.53 17.30
N GLU A 111 17.50 -50.61 17.34
CA GLU A 111 16.72 -51.82 17.58
C GLU A 111 17.02 -52.87 16.52
N LYS A 112 16.97 -52.54 15.27
CA LYS A 112 17.24 -53.45 14.14
C LYS A 112 18.72 -53.88 14.12
N HIS A 113 19.65 -53.03 14.45
CA HIS A 113 21.04 -53.40 14.60
C HIS A 113 21.19 -54.51 15.68
N HIS A 114 20.64 -54.33 16.90
CA HIS A 114 20.70 -55.32 17.94
C HIS A 114 20.06 -56.65 17.50
N TYR A 115 18.90 -56.58 16.80
CA TYR A 115 18.21 -57.76 16.33
C TYR A 115 19.04 -58.56 15.32
N PHE A 116 19.54 -57.92 14.24
CA PHE A 116 20.28 -58.62 13.20
C PHE A 116 21.69 -59.03 13.62
N MET A 117 22.34 -58.29 14.50
CA MET A 117 23.62 -58.71 15.10
C MET A 117 23.44 -59.95 15.94
N ALA A 118 22.38 -60.08 16.73
CA ALA A 118 22.05 -61.31 17.47
C ALA A 118 21.68 -62.47 16.58
N GLN A 119 21.01 -62.21 15.44
CA GLN A 119 20.64 -63.22 14.44
C GLN A 119 21.83 -63.71 13.60
N GLY A 120 22.86 -62.87 13.40
CA GLY A 120 24.07 -63.15 12.65
C GLY A 120 23.94 -63.07 11.14
N TYR A 121 22.81 -62.69 10.61
CA TYR A 121 22.56 -62.44 9.17
C TYR A 121 21.43 -61.42 8.96
N ILE A 122 21.34 -60.86 7.75
CA ILE A 122 20.27 -59.95 7.36
C ILE A 122 19.81 -60.29 5.93
N ASP A 123 18.51 -60.17 5.67
CA ASP A 123 17.97 -60.32 4.31
C ASP A 123 18.07 -59.02 3.52
N ASP A 124 18.04 -59.11 2.19
CA ASP A 124 18.20 -57.99 1.28
C ASP A 124 17.07 -56.94 1.38
N PHE A 125 15.85 -57.39 1.68
CA PHE A 125 14.73 -56.49 1.86
C PHE A 125 14.88 -55.65 3.13
N SER A 126 15.27 -56.28 4.24
CA SER A 126 15.47 -55.61 5.51
C SER A 126 16.60 -54.56 5.45
N ILE A 127 17.75 -54.94 4.86
CA ILE A 127 18.85 -53.94 4.75
C ILE A 127 18.47 -52.79 3.85
N ASP A 128 17.78 -52.98 2.73
CA ASP A 128 17.33 -51.94 1.84
C ASP A 128 16.33 -50.99 2.54
N ALA A 129 15.42 -51.53 3.35
CA ALA A 129 14.51 -50.71 4.15
C ALA A 129 15.21 -49.86 5.18
N ILE A 130 16.24 -50.43 5.86
CA ILE A 130 17.05 -49.66 6.85
C ILE A 130 17.90 -48.62 6.15
N GLU A 131 18.48 -48.91 4.97
CA GLU A 131 19.26 -47.96 4.16
C GLU A 131 18.44 -46.74 3.76
N ARG A 132 17.18 -46.92 3.35
CA ARG A 132 16.29 -45.81 3.03
C ARG A 132 16.05 -44.89 4.24
N ARG A 133 15.75 -45.48 5.40
CA ARG A 133 15.58 -44.68 6.65
C ARG A 133 16.86 -43.98 7.06
N TYR A 134 17.99 -44.67 6.94
CA TYR A 134 19.30 -44.04 7.20
C TYR A 134 19.59 -42.89 6.26
N GLY A 135 19.16 -42.99 4.99
CA GLY A 135 19.25 -41.90 4.02
C GLY A 135 18.53 -40.61 4.50
N HIS A 136 17.29 -40.75 4.99
CA HIS A 136 16.55 -39.64 5.60
C HIS A 136 17.26 -39.10 6.83
N TYR A 137 17.68 -39.96 7.75
CA TYR A 137 18.45 -39.54 8.94
C TYR A 137 19.68 -38.69 8.60
N LYS A 138 20.41 -39.07 7.54
CA LYS A 138 21.58 -38.29 7.06
C LYS A 138 21.20 -36.95 6.47
N GLN A 139 20.12 -36.86 5.71
CA GLN A 139 19.64 -35.60 5.15
C GLN A 139 19.22 -34.61 6.23
N GLU A 140 18.69 -35.09 7.34
CA GLU A 140 18.31 -34.30 8.51
C GLU A 140 19.47 -33.97 9.47
N GLY A 141 20.72 -34.23 9.06
CA GLY A 141 21.91 -33.92 9.85
C GLY A 141 22.20 -34.94 10.95
N GLY A 142 21.89 -36.22 10.71
CA GLY A 142 22.18 -37.31 11.62
C GLY A 142 23.67 -37.50 11.92
N ASN A 143 24.01 -38.01 13.12
CA ASN A 143 25.37 -38.14 13.66
C ASN A 143 26.13 -39.40 13.17
N SER A 144 27.44 -39.46 13.52
CA SER A 144 28.32 -40.54 13.14
C SER A 144 28.00 -41.90 13.83
N TYR A 145 27.43 -41.90 15.04
CA TYR A 145 27.11 -43.13 15.77
C TYR A 145 26.22 -44.10 14.95
N ILE A 146 25.13 -43.61 14.34
CA ILE A 146 24.27 -44.43 13.52
C ILE A 146 24.96 -44.88 12.22
N THR A 147 25.93 -44.12 11.73
CA THR A 147 26.76 -44.49 10.61
C THR A 147 27.58 -45.76 10.92
N ASP A 148 28.11 -45.85 12.11
CA ASP A 148 28.89 -47.03 12.56
C ASP A 148 28.00 -48.30 12.66
N LEU A 149 26.78 -48.15 13.22
CA LEU A 149 25.80 -49.25 13.25
C LEU A 149 25.42 -49.71 11.87
N MET A 150 25.20 -48.81 10.91
CA MET A 150 24.91 -49.16 9.53
C MET A 150 26.08 -49.88 8.86
N HIS A 151 27.32 -49.53 9.20
CA HIS A 151 28.50 -50.19 8.71
C HIS A 151 28.55 -51.68 9.17
N ASP A 152 28.21 -51.93 10.44
CA ASP A 152 28.12 -53.26 10.98
C ASP A 152 27.03 -54.12 10.30
N LEU A 153 25.81 -53.58 10.12
CA LEU A 153 24.71 -54.22 9.42
C LEU A 153 25.10 -54.62 7.97
N ARG A 154 25.84 -53.78 7.25
CA ARG A 154 26.31 -54.05 5.89
C ARG A 154 27.29 -55.20 5.78
N ARG A 155 27.97 -55.52 6.86
CA ARG A 155 28.95 -56.66 6.96
C ARG A 155 28.29 -57.99 7.25
N LEU A 156 27.05 -58.01 7.70
CA LEU A 156 26.35 -59.24 7.97
C LEU A 156 26.17 -60.12 6.70
N PRO A 157 26.26 -61.43 6.83
CA PRO A 157 25.91 -62.35 5.75
C PRO A 157 24.49 -62.09 5.23
N LYS A 158 24.33 -62.12 3.91
CA LYS A 158 23.02 -62.00 3.26
C LYS A 158 22.34 -63.38 3.19
N ARG A 159 21.02 -63.38 3.47
CA ARG A 159 20.28 -64.67 3.46
C ARG A 159 18.87 -64.47 2.92
#